data_90d17a32fd90a25d30a3006877dd3b46
#
_entry.id   90d17a32fd90a25d30a3006877dd3b46
#
_cell.length_a   1.000
_cell.length_b   1.000
_cell.length_c   1.000
_cell.angle_alpha   90.00
_cell.angle_beta   90.00
_cell.angle_gamma   90.00
#
_symmetry.space_group_name_H-M   'P 1'
#
loop_
_entity.id
_entity.type
_entity.pdbx_description
1 polymer ?
#
loop_
_entity_poly.entity_id
_entity_poly.type
_entity_poly.pdbx_seq_one_letter_code
_entity_poly.pdbx_strand_id
1 'polypeptide(L)' 'MLYKITDIEFDFDDYPYDEQVAVVQSVLDDVWEADDEDSLADVITDDTGWCIKSLNYVVFTESY' A
#
# COMPACT_ATOMS: atom_id res chain seq x y z
N MET A 1 7.46 -5.22 11.59
CA MET A 1 6.37 -6.15 11.24
C MET A 1 6.16 -6.12 9.74
N LEU A 2 5.75 -7.25 9.20
CA LEU A 2 5.44 -7.35 7.78
C LEU A 2 3.94 -7.27 7.58
N TYR A 3 3.53 -6.57 6.54
CA TYR A 3 2.12 -6.38 6.21
C TYR A 3 1.86 -6.77 4.76
N LYS A 4 0.74 -7.41 4.54
CA LYS A 4 0.23 -7.69 3.20
C LYS A 4 -1.01 -6.84 2.98
N ILE A 5 -0.99 -6.02 1.95
CA ILE A 5 -2.10 -5.13 1.65
C ILE A 5 -3.18 -5.94 0.95
N THR A 6 -4.40 -5.90 1.47
CA THR A 6 -5.54 -6.60 0.88
C THR A 6 -6.37 -5.69 -0.01
N ASP A 7 -6.38 -4.39 0.28
CA ASP A 7 -7.06 -3.41 -0.54
C ASP A 7 -6.48 -2.04 -0.25
N ILE A 8 -6.42 -1.18 -1.24
CA ILE A 8 -5.89 0.17 -1.07
C ILE A 8 -6.55 1.10 -2.07
N GLU A 9 -6.85 2.31 -1.61
CA GLU A 9 -7.37 3.38 -2.45
C GLU A 9 -6.52 4.63 -2.23
N PHE A 10 -6.01 5.19 -3.33
CA PHE A 10 -5.23 6.40 -3.31
C PHE A 10 -6.06 7.60 -3.78
N ASP A 11 -5.63 8.79 -3.38
CA ASP A 11 -6.22 10.03 -3.87
C ASP A 11 -5.49 10.44 -5.16
N PHE A 12 -5.91 9.83 -6.27
CA PHE A 12 -5.40 10.19 -7.59
C PHE A 12 -6.24 11.33 -8.14
N ASP A 13 -5.60 12.47 -8.44
CA ASP A 13 -6.32 13.60 -9.01
C ASP A 13 -6.66 13.33 -10.47
N ASP A 14 -5.80 13.77 -11.40
CA ASP A 14 -6.04 13.63 -12.84
C ASP A 14 -5.20 12.51 -13.45
N TYR A 15 -4.78 11.57 -12.63
CA TYR A 15 -3.90 10.50 -13.08
C TYR A 15 -4.66 9.51 -13.97
N PRO A 16 -4.09 9.05 -15.08
CA PRO A 16 -4.77 8.10 -15.98
C PRO A 16 -5.17 6.81 -15.26
N TYR A 17 -6.36 6.32 -15.55
CA TYR A 17 -6.91 5.14 -14.90
C TYR A 17 -6.00 3.92 -15.02
N ASP A 18 -5.45 3.68 -16.21
CA ASP A 18 -4.57 2.53 -16.44
C ASP A 18 -3.35 2.56 -15.52
N GLU A 19 -2.80 3.75 -15.30
CA GLU A 19 -1.65 3.91 -14.42
C GLU A 19 -2.04 3.83 -12.95
N GLN A 20 -3.25 4.27 -12.60
CA GLN A 20 -3.78 4.07 -11.25
C GLN A 20 -3.83 2.57 -10.90
N VAL A 21 -4.34 1.76 -11.82
CA VAL A 21 -4.42 0.32 -11.63
C VAL A 21 -3.03 -0.28 -11.46
N ALA A 22 -2.06 0.16 -12.25
CA ALA A 22 -0.69 -0.33 -12.14
C ALA A 22 -0.09 -0.03 -10.77
N VAL A 23 -0.31 1.18 -10.24
CA VAL A 23 0.20 1.56 -8.92
C VAL A 23 -0.44 0.67 -7.83
N VAL A 24 -1.76 0.51 -7.88
CA VAL A 24 -2.48 -0.31 -6.90
C VAL A 24 -2.00 -1.76 -6.95
N GLN A 25 -1.87 -2.33 -8.14
CA GLN A 25 -1.39 -3.71 -8.29
C GLN A 25 0.02 -3.89 -7.75
N SER A 26 0.88 -2.93 -8.00
CA SER A 26 2.25 -2.96 -7.48
C SER A 26 2.27 -3.00 -5.95
N VAL A 27 1.41 -2.22 -5.32
CA VAL A 27 1.30 -2.19 -3.86
C VAL A 27 0.75 -3.51 -3.33
N LEU A 28 -0.27 -4.05 -3.98
CA LEU A 28 -0.91 -5.30 -3.54
C LEU A 28 0.01 -6.52 -3.70
N ASP A 29 0.92 -6.47 -4.66
CA ASP A 29 1.83 -7.59 -4.93
C ASP A 29 3.01 -7.65 -3.95
N ASP A 30 3.30 -6.57 -3.24
CA ASP A 30 4.44 -6.51 -2.33
C ASP A 30 4.03 -6.81 -0.89
N VAL A 31 5.03 -7.28 -0.13
CA VAL A 31 4.93 -7.35 1.33
C VAL A 31 5.67 -6.14 1.87
N TRP A 32 5.02 -5.39 2.76
CA TRP A 32 5.55 -4.13 3.26
C TRP A 32 6.04 -4.29 4.69
N GLU A 33 7.18 -3.68 5.00
CA GLU A 33 7.72 -3.68 6.35
C GLU A 33 7.52 -2.31 6.99
N ALA A 34 6.98 -2.29 8.20
CA ALA A 34 6.78 -1.09 8.98
C ALA A 34 6.72 -1.45 10.45
N ASP A 35 6.96 -0.47 11.32
CA ASP A 35 6.91 -0.69 12.77
C ASP A 35 5.48 -0.89 13.26
N ASP A 36 4.54 -0.14 12.69
CA ASP A 36 3.13 -0.21 13.04
C ASP A 36 2.29 0.22 11.84
N GLU A 37 0.97 0.21 12.00
CA GLU A 37 0.04 0.55 10.93
C GLU A 37 0.16 2.00 10.47
N ASP A 38 0.47 2.91 11.38
CA ASP A 38 0.66 4.32 11.03
C ASP A 38 1.90 4.49 10.15
N SER A 39 2.98 3.81 10.52
CA SER A 39 4.21 3.82 9.73
C SER A 39 4.01 3.14 8.38
N LEU A 40 3.16 2.12 8.32
CA LEU A 40 2.85 1.41 7.07
C LEU A 40 2.30 2.39 6.02
N ALA A 41 1.34 3.22 6.40
CA ALA A 41 0.77 4.21 5.49
C ALA A 41 1.85 5.17 4.99
N ASP A 42 2.71 5.64 5.88
CA ASP A 42 3.80 6.55 5.52
C ASP A 42 4.79 5.89 4.55
N VAL A 43 5.13 4.63 4.79
CA VAL A 43 6.06 3.90 3.92
C VAL A 43 5.48 3.77 2.50
N ILE A 44 4.22 3.42 2.39
CA ILE A 44 3.57 3.28 1.08
C ILE A 44 3.47 4.64 0.39
N THR A 45 3.07 5.68 1.11
CA THR A 45 2.97 7.03 0.55
C THR A 45 4.33 7.52 0.06
N ASP A 46 5.39 7.27 0.83
CA ASP A 46 6.73 7.69 0.45
C ASP A 46 7.22 6.95 -0.80
N ASP A 47 6.89 5.67 -0.91
CA ASP A 47 7.32 4.85 -2.05
C ASP A 47 6.56 5.20 -3.34
N THR A 48 5.25 5.40 -3.23
CA THR A 48 4.40 5.66 -4.40
C THR A 48 4.28 7.13 -4.76
N GLY A 49 4.42 8.01 -3.78
CA GLY A 49 4.22 9.44 -3.95
C GLY A 49 2.76 9.86 -3.91
N TRP A 50 1.85 8.96 -3.57
CA TRP A 50 0.41 9.24 -3.53
C TRP A 50 -0.14 9.18 -2.11
N CYS A 51 -1.11 10.03 -1.82
CA CYS A 51 -1.83 10.01 -0.55
C CYS A 51 -2.81 8.85 -0.53
N ILE A 52 -2.91 8.17 0.60
CA ILE A 52 -3.82 7.03 0.76
C ILE A 52 -5.16 7.53 1.30
N LYS A 53 -6.25 7.15 0.63
CA LYS A 53 -7.61 7.44 1.09
C LYS A 53 -8.15 6.31 1.95
N SER A 54 -7.83 5.07 1.60
CA SER A 54 -8.31 3.90 2.32
C SER A 54 -7.26 2.80 2.23
N LEU A 55 -7.08 2.06 3.32
CA LEU A 55 -6.06 1.03 3.39
C LEU A 55 -6.58 -0.15 4.22
N ASN A 56 -6.58 -1.32 3.62
CA ASN A 56 -6.86 -2.58 4.32
C ASN A 56 -5.66 -3.50 4.19
N TYR A 57 -5.32 -4.18 5.26
CA TYR A 57 -4.13 -5.00 5.31
C TYR A 57 -4.31 -6.13 6.33
N VAL A 58 -3.41 -7.10 6.24
CA VAL A 58 -3.28 -8.14 7.27
C VAL A 58 -1.82 -8.21 7.67
N VAL A 59 -1.57 -8.61 8.91
CA VAL A 59 -0.21 -8.82 9.36
C VAL A 59 0.30 -10.11 8.71
N PHE A 60 1.42 -9.99 8.01
CA PHE A 60 2.06 -11.12 7.37
C PHE A 60 3.14 -11.67 8.29
N THR A 61 2.99 -12.90 8.70
CA THR A 61 3.96 -13.55 9.59
C THR A 61 4.59 -14.72 8.86
N GLU A 62 5.92 -14.68 8.74
CA GLU A 62 6.62 -15.82 8.21
C GLU A 62 6.61 -16.91 9.27
N SER A 63 6.19 -18.09 8.85
CA SER A 63 6.10 -19.23 9.73
C SER A 63 7.12 -20.29 9.30
N TYR A 64 7.81 -20.83 10.27
CA TYR A 64 8.82 -21.86 10.03
C TYR A 64 8.38 -23.18 10.62
#